data_a66c6c54e62d8fb6fa6c4cf95f48ac19
#
_entry.id   a66c6c54e62d8fb6fa6c4cf95f48ac19
#
_cell.length_a   1.000
_cell.length_b   1.000
_cell.length_c   1.000
_cell.angle_alpha   90.00
_cell.angle_beta   90.00
_cell.angle_gamma   90.00
#
_symmetry.space_group_name_H-M   'P 1'
#
loop_
_entity.id
_entity.type
_entity.pdbx_description
1 polymer ?
#
loop_
_entity_poly.entity_id
_entity_poly.type
_entity_poly.pdbx_seq_one_letter_code
_entity_poly.pdbx_strand_id
1 'polypeptide(L)'
;MAKQYALKDEKGASHTAGVGTVLAVIMWVLTSVISIAFMGPYVAISAQSPVAMQYANEYGMIVSIGSIGLFLEGNWTKVLQSEGNMKLPMIAQIVGAVTNIILDPLLIFTAGLGIKGAAIATVIGQIAAAVIVGIKGARKPPEIKRIPCIAKSIYKLGYPSICMQALYTVYIAILNIILAGFCDEAVTVLGLYYKLQSFFFIPLIGLQTCIVPVLSYNYTSGDYLRCRRIFRSSLIISGVFMILGVLSFELIPTQLIGLFTQSETVKSIGAVGFRLIGASFIPAVFSFMTPIFFQSIGYSKTSTFLSVLRQLICLVPLFWIFSFIGLDYSWLAFPLTEIITGSIGMGMYYYAIKRF
;
A
#
# COMPACT_ATOMS: atom_id res chain seq x y z
N MET A 1 4.70 16.43 10.64
CA MET A 1 5.96 17.06 10.17
C MET A 1 5.69 18.09 9.06
N ALA A 2 5.19 17.76 7.87
CA ALA A 2 4.98 18.77 6.80
C ALA A 2 4.19 20.00 7.27
N LYS A 3 3.13 19.80 8.08
CA LYS A 3 2.40 20.90 8.74
C LYS A 3 3.29 21.73 9.68
N GLN A 4 4.18 21.10 10.43
CA GLN A 4 5.09 21.80 11.35
C GLN A 4 6.12 22.64 10.60
N TYR A 5 6.66 22.10 9.48
CA TYR A 5 7.52 22.88 8.60
C TYR A 5 6.81 24.10 8.00
N ALA A 6 5.54 23.96 7.61
CA ALA A 6 4.73 25.08 7.12
C ALA A 6 4.55 26.18 8.19
N LEU A 7 4.46 25.79 9.47
CA LEU A 7 4.37 26.68 10.61
C LEU A 7 5.74 27.17 11.15
N LYS A 8 6.85 26.81 10.46
CA LYS A 8 8.23 27.11 10.87
C LYS A 8 8.61 26.52 12.23
N ASP A 9 7.93 25.45 12.67
CA ASP A 9 8.23 24.71 13.91
C ASP A 9 9.22 23.56 13.63
N GLU A 10 10.46 23.90 13.34
CA GLU A 10 11.51 22.90 13.04
C GLU A 10 11.83 21.99 14.22
N LYS A 11 11.79 22.53 15.45
CA LYS A 11 12.03 21.73 16.67
C LYS A 11 10.92 20.69 16.86
N GLY A 12 9.67 21.09 16.71
CA GLY A 12 8.54 20.16 16.78
C GLY A 12 8.59 19.09 15.69
N ALA A 13 8.98 19.45 14.46
CA ALA A 13 9.17 18.52 13.36
C ALA A 13 10.27 17.50 13.69
N SER A 14 11.43 17.96 14.18
CA SER A 14 12.54 17.09 14.61
C SER A 14 12.14 16.13 15.75
N HIS A 15 11.42 16.65 16.76
CA HIS A 15 10.91 15.82 17.86
C HIS A 15 9.91 14.76 17.33
N THR A 16 9.03 15.13 16.42
CA THR A 16 8.08 14.19 15.79
C THR A 16 8.81 13.09 15.03
N ALA A 17 9.86 13.43 14.29
CA ALA A 17 10.71 12.46 13.59
C ALA A 17 11.43 11.50 14.55
N GLY A 18 11.99 12.02 15.64
CA GLY A 18 12.65 11.20 16.67
C GLY A 18 11.69 10.24 17.36
N VAL A 19 10.47 10.70 17.71
CA VAL A 19 9.42 9.83 18.25
C VAL A 19 9.01 8.78 17.23
N GLY A 20 8.89 9.14 15.94
CA GLY A 20 8.63 8.18 14.86
C GLY A 20 9.66 7.05 14.81
N THR A 21 10.95 7.37 15.00
CA THR A 21 12.01 6.35 15.07
C THR A 21 11.83 5.43 16.27
N VAL A 22 11.51 5.96 17.45
CA VAL A 22 11.24 5.15 18.66
C VAL A 22 10.04 4.22 18.41
N LEU A 23 8.96 4.75 17.84
CA LEU A 23 7.78 3.94 17.50
C LEU A 23 8.09 2.87 16.46
N ALA A 24 8.92 3.16 15.45
CA ALA A 24 9.34 2.19 14.45
C ALA A 24 10.09 1.00 15.10
N VAL A 25 11.00 1.27 16.04
CA VAL A 25 11.70 0.23 16.80
C VAL A 25 10.75 -0.59 17.68
N ILE A 26 9.83 0.08 18.39
CA ILE A 26 8.84 -0.60 19.24
C ILE A 26 7.95 -1.51 18.36
N MET A 27 7.48 -1.02 17.23
CA MET A 27 6.63 -1.78 16.32
C MET A 27 7.40 -2.94 15.67
N TRP A 28 8.67 -2.74 15.34
CA TRP A 28 9.52 -3.84 14.88
C TRP A 28 9.66 -4.94 15.94
N VAL A 29 9.96 -4.61 17.18
CA VAL A 29 10.06 -5.60 18.27
C VAL A 29 8.72 -6.35 18.43
N LEU A 30 7.62 -5.59 18.50
CA LEU A 30 6.28 -6.18 18.69
C LEU A 30 5.92 -7.13 17.54
N THR A 31 6.10 -6.69 16.30
CA THR A 31 5.78 -7.52 15.12
C THR A 31 6.70 -8.72 15.00
N SER A 32 7.99 -8.57 15.32
CA SER A 32 8.95 -9.70 15.32
C SER A 32 8.57 -10.74 16.37
N VAL A 33 8.26 -10.32 17.59
CA VAL A 33 7.84 -11.24 18.67
C VAL A 33 6.55 -11.97 18.29
N ILE A 34 5.54 -11.25 17.77
CA ILE A 34 4.29 -11.85 17.34
C ILE A 34 4.53 -12.82 16.17
N SER A 35 5.29 -12.40 15.16
CA SER A 35 5.59 -13.25 14.01
C SER A 35 6.30 -14.53 14.41
N ILE A 36 7.28 -14.45 15.29
CA ILE A 36 8.02 -15.62 15.79
C ILE A 36 7.10 -16.55 16.60
N ALA A 37 6.28 -15.99 17.50
CA ALA A 37 5.37 -16.77 18.33
C ALA A 37 4.31 -17.52 17.52
N PHE A 38 3.80 -16.92 16.43
CA PHE A 38 2.73 -17.48 15.60
C PHE A 38 3.23 -18.11 14.29
N MET A 39 4.54 -18.13 14.04
CA MET A 39 5.11 -18.66 12.80
C MET A 39 4.74 -20.14 12.57
N GLY A 40 4.89 -20.98 13.59
CA GLY A 40 4.55 -22.41 13.50
C GLY A 40 3.09 -22.66 13.11
N PRO A 41 2.10 -22.16 13.88
CA PRO A 41 0.68 -22.26 13.53
C PRO A 41 0.35 -21.68 12.14
N TYR A 42 0.92 -20.54 11.77
CA TYR A 42 0.69 -19.93 10.47
C TYR A 42 1.19 -20.80 9.32
N VAL A 43 2.41 -21.29 9.43
CA VAL A 43 3.02 -22.15 8.42
C VAL A 43 2.28 -23.49 8.29
N ALA A 44 1.83 -24.07 9.40
CA ALA A 44 1.05 -25.31 9.41
C ALA A 44 -0.28 -25.20 8.65
N ILE A 45 -0.91 -24.00 8.67
CA ILE A 45 -2.16 -23.75 7.92
C ILE A 45 -1.87 -23.42 6.45
N SER A 46 -0.74 -22.79 6.16
CA SER A 46 -0.44 -22.21 4.82
C SER A 46 0.32 -23.15 3.91
N ALA A 47 1.13 -24.07 4.44
CA ALA A 47 1.99 -24.95 3.65
C ALA A 47 1.44 -26.40 3.64
N GLN A 48 1.44 -27.03 2.44
CA GLN A 48 0.88 -28.37 2.25
C GLN A 48 1.93 -29.49 2.37
N SER A 49 3.22 -29.17 2.32
CA SER A 49 4.29 -30.16 2.42
C SER A 49 5.26 -29.86 3.56
N PRO A 50 5.85 -30.89 4.21
CA PRO A 50 6.83 -30.69 5.28
C PRO A 50 8.04 -29.84 4.86
N VAL A 51 8.51 -30.00 3.63
CA VAL A 51 9.62 -29.23 3.06
C VAL A 51 9.25 -27.77 2.91
N ALA A 52 8.05 -27.46 2.41
CA ALA A 52 7.55 -26.09 2.29
C ALA A 52 7.35 -25.45 3.67
N MET A 53 6.89 -26.22 4.66
CA MET A 53 6.78 -25.76 6.05
C MET A 53 8.15 -25.37 6.63
N GLN A 54 9.16 -26.20 6.42
CA GLN A 54 10.51 -25.91 6.88
C GLN A 54 11.06 -24.64 6.24
N TYR A 55 10.97 -24.52 4.92
CA TYR A 55 11.46 -23.34 4.18
C TYR A 55 10.72 -22.06 4.56
N ALA A 56 9.41 -22.11 4.71
CA ALA A 56 8.61 -20.97 5.15
C ALA A 56 9.00 -20.51 6.56
N ASN A 57 9.24 -21.45 7.47
CA ASN A 57 9.66 -21.16 8.84
C ASN A 57 11.07 -20.52 8.87
N GLU A 58 12.05 -21.13 8.17
CA GLU A 58 13.41 -20.60 8.09
C GLU A 58 13.45 -19.19 7.49
N TYR A 59 12.75 -18.97 6.38
CA TYR A 59 12.64 -17.64 5.74
C TYR A 59 11.97 -16.64 6.66
N GLY A 60 10.81 -17.00 7.21
CA GLY A 60 9.99 -16.12 8.03
C GLY A 60 10.71 -15.69 9.31
N MET A 61 11.45 -16.58 9.96
CA MET A 61 12.24 -16.25 11.17
C MET A 61 13.33 -15.23 10.87
N ILE A 62 14.12 -15.44 9.80
CA ILE A 62 15.20 -14.52 9.41
C ILE A 62 14.66 -13.15 9.07
N VAL A 63 13.61 -13.09 8.23
CA VAL A 63 13.01 -11.83 7.79
C VAL A 63 12.32 -11.11 8.95
N SER A 64 11.64 -11.82 9.86
CA SER A 64 10.98 -11.20 11.01
C SER A 64 11.99 -10.50 11.92
N ILE A 65 13.12 -11.15 12.23
CA ILE A 65 14.17 -10.56 13.05
C ILE A 65 14.88 -9.43 12.31
N GLY A 66 15.20 -9.66 11.03
CA GLY A 66 15.95 -8.72 10.19
C GLY A 66 15.15 -7.51 9.72
N SER A 67 13.84 -7.49 9.88
CA SER A 67 12.96 -6.42 9.37
C SER A 67 13.16 -5.04 10.01
N ILE A 68 14.05 -4.90 10.99
CA ILE A 68 14.41 -3.59 11.57
C ILE A 68 14.81 -2.58 10.49
N GLY A 69 15.52 -3.03 9.43
CA GLY A 69 15.87 -2.21 8.29
C GLY A 69 14.64 -1.61 7.60
N LEU A 70 13.62 -2.44 7.37
CA LEU A 70 12.35 -2.03 6.75
C LEU A 70 11.60 -0.98 7.60
N PHE A 71 11.49 -1.20 8.92
CA PHE A 71 10.80 -0.27 9.82
C PHE A 71 11.50 1.08 9.92
N LEU A 72 12.83 1.08 10.01
CA LEU A 72 13.62 2.32 10.08
C LEU A 72 13.62 3.05 8.73
N GLU A 73 13.82 2.33 7.63
CA GLU A 73 13.78 2.88 6.28
C GLU A 73 12.44 3.57 6.01
N GLY A 74 11.33 2.87 6.28
CA GLY A 74 9.98 3.41 6.09
C GLY A 74 9.74 4.69 6.88
N ASN A 75 10.16 4.75 8.14
CA ASN A 75 10.04 5.96 8.97
C ASN A 75 10.90 7.11 8.44
N TRP A 76 12.20 6.88 8.21
CA TRP A 76 13.11 7.94 7.77
C TRP A 76 12.83 8.43 6.34
N THR A 77 12.32 7.56 5.48
CA THR A 77 11.77 7.95 4.18
C THR A 77 10.65 8.96 4.34
N LYS A 78 9.69 8.74 5.26
CA LYS A 78 8.59 9.70 5.52
C LYS A 78 9.09 11.01 6.13
N VAL A 79 10.14 10.98 6.94
CA VAL A 79 10.82 12.18 7.45
C VAL A 79 11.34 13.02 6.28
N LEU A 80 12.15 12.42 5.41
CA LEU A 80 12.75 13.11 4.25
C LEU A 80 11.69 13.63 3.26
N GLN A 81 10.65 12.82 3.00
CA GLN A 81 9.54 13.25 2.14
C GLN A 81 8.81 14.48 2.71
N SER A 82 8.65 14.54 4.04
CA SER A 82 8.02 15.70 4.69
C SER A 82 8.88 16.98 4.66
N GLU A 83 10.19 16.83 4.48
CA GLU A 83 11.16 17.90 4.25
C GLU A 83 11.25 18.30 2.76
N GLY A 84 10.50 17.62 1.88
CA GLY A 84 10.54 17.83 0.43
C GLY A 84 11.67 17.08 -0.30
N ASN A 85 12.47 16.29 0.41
CA ASN A 85 13.54 15.50 -0.18
C ASN A 85 12.99 14.14 -0.65
N MET A 86 12.61 14.06 -1.93
CA MET A 86 12.13 12.82 -2.55
C MET A 86 13.27 12.01 -3.20
N LYS A 87 14.42 12.65 -3.49
CA LYS A 87 15.52 12.00 -4.22
C LYS A 87 16.23 10.96 -3.37
N LEU A 88 16.55 11.29 -2.11
CA LEU A 88 17.31 10.37 -1.26
C LEU A 88 16.52 9.08 -0.93
N PRO A 89 15.23 9.13 -0.58
CA PRO A 89 14.41 7.92 -0.47
C PRO A 89 14.36 7.08 -1.76
N MET A 90 14.23 7.72 -2.92
CA MET A 90 14.24 7.02 -4.20
C MET A 90 15.58 6.27 -4.42
N ILE A 91 16.70 6.94 -4.19
CA ILE A 91 18.04 6.31 -4.32
C ILE A 91 18.18 5.14 -3.34
N ALA A 92 17.74 5.31 -2.09
CA ALA A 92 17.81 4.27 -1.08
C ALA A 92 17.00 3.02 -1.48
N GLN A 93 15.79 3.20 -1.99
CA GLN A 93 14.96 2.10 -2.49
C GLN A 93 15.61 1.37 -3.67
N ILE A 94 16.18 2.11 -4.63
CA ILE A 94 16.88 1.52 -5.76
C ILE A 94 18.10 0.73 -5.28
N VAL A 95 18.93 1.31 -4.42
CA VAL A 95 20.12 0.63 -3.88
C VAL A 95 19.71 -0.62 -3.08
N GLY A 96 18.69 -0.53 -2.25
CA GLY A 96 18.17 -1.69 -1.52
C GLY A 96 17.73 -2.83 -2.44
N ALA A 97 16.94 -2.50 -3.49
CA ALA A 97 16.49 -3.47 -4.47
C ALA A 97 17.64 -4.07 -5.28
N VAL A 98 18.58 -3.26 -5.76
CA VAL A 98 19.76 -3.74 -6.51
C VAL A 98 20.64 -4.62 -5.61
N THR A 99 20.84 -4.24 -4.35
CA THR A 99 21.59 -5.05 -3.39
C THR A 99 20.93 -6.43 -3.21
N ASN A 100 19.61 -6.48 -3.06
CA ASN A 100 18.88 -7.75 -2.96
C ASN A 100 19.05 -8.59 -4.24
N ILE A 101 18.81 -8.01 -5.43
CA ILE A 101 18.94 -8.69 -6.73
C ILE A 101 20.34 -9.28 -6.93
N ILE A 102 21.40 -8.59 -6.50
CA ILE A 102 22.77 -9.08 -6.62
C ILE A 102 23.06 -10.17 -5.60
N LEU A 103 22.61 -10.00 -4.36
CA LEU A 103 22.89 -10.94 -3.28
C LEU A 103 22.07 -12.22 -3.36
N ASP A 104 20.86 -12.19 -3.93
CA ASP A 104 20.02 -13.37 -4.08
C ASP A 104 20.76 -14.52 -4.79
N PRO A 105 21.25 -14.39 -6.05
CA PRO A 105 21.96 -15.47 -6.70
C PRO A 105 23.27 -15.86 -5.98
N LEU A 106 23.98 -14.91 -5.39
CA LEU A 106 25.22 -15.18 -4.67
C LEU A 106 24.97 -16.03 -3.42
N LEU A 107 23.96 -15.69 -2.62
CA LEU A 107 23.70 -16.39 -1.37
C LEU A 107 22.90 -17.67 -1.59
N ILE A 108 21.99 -17.70 -2.57
CA ILE A 108 21.18 -18.88 -2.86
C ILE A 108 22.04 -19.97 -3.50
N PHE A 109 22.75 -19.66 -4.57
CA PHE A 109 23.44 -20.63 -5.40
C PHE A 109 24.93 -20.75 -5.06
N THR A 110 25.67 -19.64 -5.01
CA THR A 110 27.13 -19.68 -4.80
C THR A 110 27.50 -20.04 -3.37
N ALA A 111 26.81 -19.47 -2.37
CA ALA A 111 27.02 -19.83 -0.98
C ALA A 111 26.24 -21.08 -0.53
N GLY A 112 25.33 -21.58 -1.39
CA GLY A 112 24.57 -22.81 -1.12
C GLY A 112 23.54 -22.69 0.01
N LEU A 113 23.18 -21.45 0.42
CA LEU A 113 22.28 -21.21 1.55
C LEU A 113 20.80 -21.43 1.20
N GLY A 114 20.45 -21.60 -0.08
CA GLY A 114 19.07 -21.80 -0.51
C GLY A 114 18.13 -20.70 -0.03
N ILE A 115 17.00 -21.08 0.59
CA ILE A 115 15.98 -20.14 1.06
C ILE A 115 16.48 -19.19 2.15
N LYS A 116 17.42 -19.62 2.98
CA LYS A 116 18.06 -18.75 4.00
C LYS A 116 18.86 -17.64 3.32
N GLY A 117 19.52 -17.96 2.20
CA GLY A 117 20.25 -16.98 1.39
C GLY A 117 19.34 -15.87 0.87
N ALA A 118 18.17 -16.22 0.34
CA ALA A 118 17.16 -15.26 -0.11
C ALA A 118 16.65 -14.36 1.05
N ALA A 119 16.40 -14.95 2.23
CA ALA A 119 15.98 -14.20 3.40
C ALA A 119 17.06 -13.19 3.85
N ILE A 120 18.32 -13.64 3.89
CA ILE A 120 19.46 -12.79 4.29
C ILE A 120 19.68 -11.66 3.26
N ALA A 121 19.62 -11.95 1.96
CA ALA A 121 19.73 -10.94 0.90
C ALA A 121 18.65 -9.85 1.04
N THR A 122 17.42 -10.25 1.32
CA THR A 122 16.30 -9.33 1.58
C THR A 122 16.60 -8.42 2.76
N VAL A 123 17.04 -8.97 3.88
CA VAL A 123 17.39 -8.21 5.09
C VAL A 123 18.54 -7.23 4.81
N ILE A 124 19.61 -7.67 4.14
CA ILE A 124 20.74 -6.80 3.80
C ILE A 124 20.29 -5.66 2.90
N GLY A 125 19.45 -5.91 1.88
CA GLY A 125 18.89 -4.88 1.01
C GLY A 125 18.09 -3.82 1.78
N GLN A 126 17.25 -4.26 2.73
CA GLN A 126 16.47 -3.35 3.59
C GLN A 126 17.38 -2.53 4.52
N ILE A 127 18.41 -3.14 5.11
CA ILE A 127 19.38 -2.44 5.95
C ILE A 127 20.18 -1.43 5.11
N ALA A 128 20.62 -1.77 3.91
CA ALA A 128 21.33 -0.85 3.02
C ALA A 128 20.48 0.39 2.71
N ALA A 129 19.21 0.20 2.38
CA ALA A 129 18.26 1.29 2.17
C ALA A 129 18.10 2.15 3.45
N ALA A 130 17.92 1.50 4.61
CA ALA A 130 17.78 2.18 5.89
C ALA A 130 19.01 3.05 6.23
N VAL A 131 20.22 2.54 6.00
CA VAL A 131 21.47 3.29 6.23
C VAL A 131 21.51 4.57 5.38
N ILE A 132 21.16 4.48 4.10
CA ILE A 132 21.18 5.63 3.19
C ILE A 132 20.20 6.72 3.64
N VAL A 133 18.95 6.36 3.93
CA VAL A 133 17.97 7.36 4.40
C VAL A 133 18.26 7.83 5.82
N GLY A 134 18.85 6.96 6.65
CA GLY A 134 19.20 7.24 8.04
C GLY A 134 20.23 8.36 8.19
N ILE A 135 21.17 8.50 7.25
CA ILE A 135 22.21 9.56 7.26
C ILE A 135 21.57 10.96 7.43
N LYS A 136 20.43 11.20 6.75
CA LYS A 136 19.73 12.50 6.79
C LYS A 136 18.34 12.43 7.43
N GLY A 137 17.76 11.25 7.59
CA GLY A 137 16.40 11.08 8.12
C GLY A 137 16.35 10.83 9.62
N ALA A 138 17.43 10.32 10.21
CA ALA A 138 17.48 10.07 11.65
C ALA A 138 17.48 11.38 12.45
N ARG A 139 16.60 11.45 13.45
CA ARG A 139 16.50 12.58 14.40
C ARG A 139 16.48 12.05 15.82
N LYS A 140 17.05 12.82 16.75
CA LYS A 140 17.04 12.48 18.17
C LYS A 140 15.61 12.64 18.72
N PRO A 141 15.14 11.68 19.54
CA PRO A 141 13.86 11.82 20.21
C PRO A 141 13.91 12.96 21.26
N PRO A 142 12.76 13.57 21.60
CA PRO A 142 12.66 14.52 22.69
C PRO A 142 12.79 13.80 24.05
N GLU A 143 12.73 14.56 25.14
CA GLU A 143 12.62 14.01 26.49
C GLU A 143 11.48 12.98 26.60
N ILE A 144 11.72 11.92 27.37
CA ILE A 144 10.79 10.76 27.51
C ILE A 144 9.38 11.21 27.88
N LYS A 145 9.23 12.24 28.71
CA LYS A 145 7.94 12.78 29.15
C LYS A 145 7.07 13.31 27.99
N ARG A 146 7.66 13.73 26.85
CA ARG A 146 6.97 14.26 25.68
C ARG A 146 6.59 13.20 24.68
N ILE A 147 7.20 12.01 24.72
CA ILE A 147 6.97 10.92 23.74
C ILE A 147 5.51 10.52 23.68
N PRO A 148 4.76 10.26 24.78
CA PRO A 148 3.36 9.80 24.70
C PRO A 148 2.43 10.80 24.01
N CYS A 149 2.62 12.11 24.27
CA CYS A 149 1.79 13.14 23.66
C CYS A 149 1.99 13.22 22.14
N ILE A 150 3.24 13.17 21.70
CA ILE A 150 3.59 13.19 20.27
C ILE A 150 3.13 11.90 19.60
N ALA A 151 3.34 10.73 20.23
CA ALA A 151 2.87 9.44 19.73
C ALA A 151 1.35 9.42 19.53
N LYS A 152 0.58 9.92 20.50
CA LYS A 152 -0.88 10.07 20.38
C LYS A 152 -1.26 10.92 19.17
N SER A 153 -0.54 11.99 18.90
CA SER A 153 -0.76 12.85 17.72
C SER A 153 -0.45 12.12 16.41
N ILE A 154 0.65 11.34 16.37
CA ILE A 154 1.03 10.53 15.21
C ILE A 154 -0.07 9.51 14.90
N TYR A 155 -0.51 8.73 15.89
CA TYR A 155 -1.57 7.73 15.70
C TYR A 155 -2.92 8.36 15.33
N LYS A 156 -3.26 9.53 15.92
CA LYS A 156 -4.49 10.25 15.57
C LYS A 156 -4.54 10.68 14.10
N LEU A 157 -3.40 10.99 13.51
CA LEU A 157 -3.30 11.34 12.08
C LEU A 157 -3.11 10.12 11.19
N GLY A 158 -2.52 9.06 11.70
CA GLY A 158 -2.18 7.85 10.94
C GLY A 158 -3.29 6.80 10.90
N TYR A 159 -4.29 6.85 11.83
CA TYR A 159 -5.30 5.81 11.90
C TYR A 159 -6.08 5.57 10.59
N PRO A 160 -6.36 6.59 9.73
CA PRO A 160 -7.03 6.32 8.47
C PRO A 160 -6.25 5.38 7.57
N SER A 161 -4.92 5.56 7.51
CA SER A 161 -4.04 4.67 6.72
C SER A 161 -4.04 3.24 7.26
N ILE A 162 -4.05 3.08 8.58
CA ILE A 162 -4.14 1.76 9.23
C ILE A 162 -5.47 1.10 8.87
N CYS A 163 -6.60 1.84 9.00
CA CYS A 163 -7.91 1.35 8.61
C CYS A 163 -7.96 0.95 7.14
N MET A 164 -7.45 1.80 6.24
CA MET A 164 -7.42 1.50 4.80
C MET A 164 -6.69 0.19 4.50
N GLN A 165 -5.54 -0.03 5.14
CA GLN A 165 -4.74 -1.24 4.92
C GLN A 165 -5.40 -2.49 5.53
N ALA A 166 -5.98 -2.38 6.71
CA ALA A 166 -6.72 -3.48 7.34
C ALA A 166 -7.96 -3.86 6.52
N LEU A 167 -8.72 -2.87 6.07
CA LEU A 167 -9.90 -3.07 5.24
C LEU A 167 -9.55 -3.75 3.91
N TYR A 168 -8.38 -3.42 3.32
CA TYR A 168 -7.88 -4.08 2.11
C TYR A 168 -7.77 -5.59 2.29
N THR A 169 -7.21 -6.05 3.40
CA THR A 169 -7.09 -7.49 3.70
C THR A 169 -8.45 -8.15 3.94
N VAL A 170 -9.32 -7.46 4.70
CA VAL A 170 -10.65 -7.99 5.08
C VAL A 170 -11.54 -8.18 3.84
N TYR A 171 -11.64 -7.17 2.97
CA TYR A 171 -12.54 -7.33 1.83
C TYR A 171 -12.03 -8.37 0.83
N ILE A 172 -10.71 -8.49 0.62
CA ILE A 172 -10.15 -9.56 -0.22
C ILE A 172 -10.52 -10.95 0.32
N ALA A 173 -10.42 -11.14 1.65
CA ALA A 173 -10.82 -12.40 2.26
C ALA A 173 -12.31 -12.70 2.03
N ILE A 174 -13.18 -11.70 2.17
CA ILE A 174 -14.62 -11.85 1.91
C ILE A 174 -14.89 -12.20 0.45
N LEU A 175 -14.26 -11.49 -0.49
CA LEU A 175 -14.43 -11.78 -1.91
C LEU A 175 -13.96 -13.21 -2.27
N ASN A 176 -12.85 -13.66 -1.70
CA ASN A 176 -12.37 -15.03 -1.88
C ASN A 176 -13.38 -16.07 -1.37
N ILE A 177 -14.01 -15.82 -0.22
CA ILE A 177 -15.05 -16.71 0.33
C ILE A 177 -16.25 -16.79 -0.61
N ILE A 178 -16.70 -15.65 -1.16
CA ILE A 178 -17.82 -15.61 -2.11
C ILE A 178 -17.46 -16.38 -3.39
N LEU A 179 -16.26 -16.17 -3.94
CA LEU A 179 -15.80 -16.83 -5.17
C LEU A 179 -15.56 -18.32 -4.99
N ALA A 180 -15.06 -18.75 -3.82
CA ALA A 180 -14.91 -20.15 -3.50
C ALA A 180 -16.24 -20.92 -3.51
N GLY A 181 -17.36 -20.24 -3.33
CA GLY A 181 -18.69 -20.81 -3.52
C GLY A 181 -19.05 -21.13 -4.97
N PHE A 182 -18.33 -20.60 -5.95
CA PHE A 182 -18.51 -20.93 -7.38
C PHE A 182 -17.51 -22.01 -7.83
N CYS A 183 -16.21 -21.69 -7.79
CA CYS A 183 -15.13 -22.60 -8.17
C CYS A 183 -13.75 -22.06 -7.73
N ASP A 184 -12.76 -22.93 -7.61
CA ASP A 184 -11.40 -22.57 -7.23
C ASP A 184 -10.69 -21.72 -8.30
N GLU A 185 -11.06 -21.91 -9.56
CA GLU A 185 -10.55 -21.11 -10.68
C GLU A 185 -10.92 -19.63 -10.56
N ALA A 186 -12.12 -19.32 -10.06
CA ALA A 186 -12.56 -17.94 -9.84
C ALA A 186 -11.73 -17.26 -8.74
N VAL A 187 -11.39 -17.98 -7.67
CA VAL A 187 -10.47 -17.52 -6.63
C VAL A 187 -9.08 -17.26 -7.20
N THR A 188 -8.62 -18.16 -8.07
CA THR A 188 -7.34 -18.01 -8.79
C THR A 188 -7.33 -16.75 -9.66
N VAL A 189 -8.41 -16.49 -10.40
CA VAL A 189 -8.57 -15.27 -11.23
C VAL A 189 -8.47 -14.01 -10.38
N LEU A 190 -9.14 -13.96 -9.22
CA LEU A 190 -9.05 -12.81 -8.31
C LEU A 190 -7.61 -12.61 -7.80
N GLY A 191 -6.91 -13.70 -7.45
CA GLY A 191 -5.50 -13.64 -7.04
C GLY A 191 -4.58 -13.09 -8.14
N LEU A 192 -4.77 -13.52 -9.38
CA LEU A 192 -4.04 -13.01 -10.55
C LEU A 192 -4.36 -11.54 -10.83
N TYR A 193 -5.63 -11.16 -10.69
CA TYR A 193 -6.03 -9.77 -10.79
C TYR A 193 -5.25 -8.89 -9.80
N TYR A 194 -5.18 -9.23 -8.51
CA TYR A 194 -4.47 -8.42 -7.53
C TYR A 194 -2.96 -8.34 -7.79
N LYS A 195 -2.34 -9.41 -8.31
CA LYS A 195 -0.92 -9.37 -8.73
C LYS A 195 -0.70 -8.36 -9.85
N LEU A 196 -1.53 -8.40 -10.89
CA LEU A 196 -1.43 -7.48 -12.03
C LEU A 196 -1.87 -6.06 -11.66
N GLN A 197 -2.93 -5.91 -10.88
CA GLN A 197 -3.35 -4.62 -10.34
C GLN A 197 -2.20 -3.93 -9.62
N SER A 198 -1.48 -4.65 -8.75
CA SER A 198 -0.34 -4.08 -8.03
C SER A 198 0.67 -3.45 -8.98
N PHE A 199 0.96 -4.09 -10.10
CA PHE A 199 1.88 -3.56 -11.11
C PHE A 199 1.36 -2.25 -11.74
N PHE A 200 0.12 -2.24 -12.21
CA PHE A 200 -0.47 -1.05 -12.86
C PHE A 200 -0.74 0.10 -11.88
N PHE A 201 -0.94 -0.20 -10.61
CA PHE A 201 -1.20 0.79 -9.56
C PHE A 201 0.07 1.37 -8.91
N ILE A 202 1.28 0.86 -9.20
CA ILE A 202 2.54 1.41 -8.70
C ILE A 202 2.65 2.92 -8.91
N PRO A 203 2.40 3.49 -10.11
CA PRO A 203 2.49 4.93 -10.33
C PRO A 203 1.47 5.71 -9.49
N LEU A 204 0.25 5.20 -9.33
CA LEU A 204 -0.79 5.81 -8.51
C LEU A 204 -0.38 5.85 -7.03
N ILE A 205 0.11 4.73 -6.49
CA ILE A 205 0.57 4.63 -5.09
C ILE A 205 1.78 5.53 -4.85
N GLY A 206 2.73 5.56 -5.80
CA GLY A 206 3.88 6.45 -5.75
C GLY A 206 3.45 7.92 -5.69
N LEU A 207 2.52 8.31 -6.56
CA LEU A 207 1.99 9.67 -6.60
C LEU A 207 1.25 10.04 -5.31
N GLN A 208 0.42 9.15 -4.77
CA GLN A 208 -0.25 9.34 -3.47
C GLN A 208 0.77 9.63 -2.36
N THR A 209 1.84 8.87 -2.32
CA THR A 209 2.90 9.05 -1.31
C THR A 209 3.58 10.42 -1.43
N CYS A 210 3.82 10.90 -2.67
CA CYS A 210 4.46 12.18 -2.93
C CYS A 210 3.56 13.38 -2.64
N ILE A 211 2.27 13.31 -2.95
CA ILE A 211 1.39 14.48 -2.82
C ILE A 211 0.98 14.78 -1.37
N VAL A 212 0.95 13.77 -0.49
CA VAL A 212 0.54 13.95 0.92
C VAL A 212 1.31 15.05 1.63
N PRO A 213 2.67 15.02 1.70
CA PRO A 213 3.41 16.07 2.38
C PRO A 213 3.28 17.44 1.67
N VAL A 214 3.22 17.44 0.33
CA VAL A 214 3.12 18.67 -0.47
C VAL A 214 1.76 19.36 -0.26
N LEU A 215 0.67 18.59 -0.28
CA LEU A 215 -0.68 19.10 0.02
C LEU A 215 -0.77 19.60 1.46
N SER A 216 -0.26 18.82 2.42
CA SER A 216 -0.28 19.21 3.84
C SER A 216 0.46 20.52 4.10
N TYR A 217 1.63 20.70 3.47
CA TYR A 217 2.40 21.92 3.57
C TYR A 217 1.64 23.13 2.98
N ASN A 218 1.22 23.05 1.72
CA ASN A 218 0.56 24.17 1.03
C ASN A 218 -0.80 24.52 1.66
N TYR A 219 -1.56 23.52 2.11
CA TYR A 219 -2.82 23.76 2.82
C TYR A 219 -2.60 24.53 4.14
N THR A 220 -1.58 24.13 4.91
CA THR A 220 -1.25 24.80 6.17
C THR A 220 -0.69 26.20 5.96
N SER A 221 0.01 26.43 4.84
CA SER A 221 0.51 27.76 4.45
C SER A 221 -0.56 28.67 3.85
N GLY A 222 -1.82 28.20 3.68
CA GLY A 222 -2.91 28.97 3.09
C GLY A 222 -2.92 29.06 1.56
N ASP A 223 -2.01 28.36 0.86
CA ASP A 223 -1.97 28.35 -0.61
C ASP A 223 -2.94 27.32 -1.19
N TYR A 224 -4.23 27.61 -1.09
CA TYR A 224 -5.30 26.72 -1.56
C TYR A 224 -5.34 26.59 -3.09
N LEU A 225 -4.93 27.62 -3.83
CA LEU A 225 -4.84 27.55 -5.29
C LEU A 225 -3.80 26.52 -5.72
N ARG A 226 -2.68 26.47 -5.05
CA ARG A 226 -1.64 25.49 -5.30
C ARG A 226 -2.10 24.07 -4.92
N CYS A 227 -2.82 23.91 -3.81
CA CYS A 227 -3.43 22.62 -3.45
C CYS A 227 -4.35 22.09 -4.56
N ARG A 228 -5.21 22.95 -5.13
CA ARG A 228 -6.09 22.59 -6.25
C ARG A 228 -5.30 22.16 -7.48
N ARG A 229 -4.25 22.91 -7.85
CA ARG A 229 -3.39 22.57 -9.01
C ARG A 229 -2.68 21.22 -8.80
N ILE A 230 -2.09 21.00 -7.63
CA ILE A 230 -1.41 19.75 -7.29
C ILE A 230 -2.38 18.58 -7.40
N PHE A 231 -3.56 18.69 -6.76
CA PHE A 231 -4.54 17.61 -6.80
C PHE A 231 -5.05 17.32 -8.21
N ARG A 232 -5.39 18.37 -8.99
CA ARG A 232 -5.81 18.24 -10.39
C ARG A 232 -4.73 17.58 -11.26
N SER A 233 -3.48 18.03 -11.15
CA SER A 233 -2.36 17.43 -11.88
C SER A 233 -2.15 15.96 -11.49
N SER A 234 -2.32 15.62 -10.21
CA SER A 234 -2.21 14.26 -9.73
C SER A 234 -3.31 13.35 -10.31
N LEU A 235 -4.55 13.85 -10.41
CA LEU A 235 -5.64 13.11 -11.06
C LEU A 235 -5.36 12.86 -12.54
N ILE A 236 -4.85 13.87 -13.26
CA ILE A 236 -4.53 13.74 -14.69
C ILE A 236 -3.40 12.72 -14.90
N ILE A 237 -2.30 12.86 -14.14
CA ILE A 237 -1.15 11.95 -14.25
C ILE A 237 -1.58 10.51 -13.91
N SER A 238 -2.33 10.31 -12.83
CA SER A 238 -2.86 8.99 -12.46
C SER A 238 -3.76 8.42 -13.55
N GLY A 239 -4.64 9.26 -14.12
CA GLY A 239 -5.54 8.86 -15.22
C GLY A 239 -4.78 8.38 -16.45
N VAL A 240 -3.73 9.10 -16.85
CA VAL A 240 -2.88 8.70 -18.00
C VAL A 240 -2.25 7.32 -17.75
N PHE A 241 -1.70 7.08 -16.57
CA PHE A 241 -1.15 5.75 -16.26
C PHE A 241 -2.23 4.65 -16.20
N MET A 242 -3.42 4.97 -15.69
CA MET A 242 -4.51 4.00 -15.63
C MET A 242 -5.08 3.64 -17.01
N ILE A 243 -4.97 4.51 -18.00
CA ILE A 243 -5.32 4.17 -19.39
C ILE A 243 -4.49 2.97 -19.89
N LEU A 244 -3.22 2.91 -19.59
CA LEU A 244 -2.39 1.75 -19.94
C LEU A 244 -2.91 0.47 -19.29
N GLY A 245 -3.34 0.55 -18.03
CA GLY A 245 -3.96 -0.58 -17.33
C GLY A 245 -5.27 -1.01 -17.99
N VAL A 246 -6.17 -0.06 -18.31
CA VAL A 246 -7.42 -0.35 -19.03
C VAL A 246 -7.13 -1.04 -20.36
N LEU A 247 -6.27 -0.46 -21.18
CA LEU A 247 -5.92 -1.03 -22.49
C LEU A 247 -5.36 -2.44 -22.37
N SER A 248 -4.51 -2.70 -21.37
CA SER A 248 -3.95 -4.02 -21.13
C SER A 248 -5.01 -5.05 -20.74
N PHE A 249 -5.94 -4.68 -19.86
CA PHE A 249 -7.00 -5.57 -19.38
C PHE A 249 -8.11 -5.79 -20.42
N GLU A 250 -8.36 -4.83 -21.31
CA GLU A 250 -9.34 -4.97 -22.39
C GLU A 250 -8.80 -5.72 -23.61
N LEU A 251 -7.58 -5.40 -24.03
CA LEU A 251 -7.05 -5.89 -25.32
C LEU A 251 -6.35 -7.25 -25.19
N ILE A 252 -5.64 -7.49 -24.08
CA ILE A 252 -4.79 -8.68 -23.91
C ILE A 252 -5.04 -9.47 -22.59
N PRO A 253 -6.29 -9.63 -22.12
CA PRO A 253 -6.54 -10.29 -20.83
C PRO A 253 -6.05 -11.74 -20.79
N THR A 254 -6.30 -12.52 -21.83
CA THR A 254 -5.89 -13.93 -21.93
C THR A 254 -4.37 -14.10 -21.94
N GLN A 255 -3.65 -13.20 -22.61
CA GLN A 255 -2.19 -13.19 -22.63
C GLN A 255 -1.63 -12.87 -21.24
N LEU A 256 -2.20 -11.87 -20.54
CA LEU A 256 -1.79 -11.53 -19.18
C LEU A 256 -1.99 -12.68 -18.22
N ILE A 257 -3.10 -13.40 -18.31
CA ILE A 257 -3.37 -14.58 -17.49
C ILE A 257 -2.45 -15.72 -17.87
N GLY A 258 -2.19 -15.90 -19.18
CA GLY A 258 -1.32 -16.91 -19.73
C GLY A 258 0.14 -16.86 -19.24
N LEU A 259 0.59 -15.69 -18.73
CA LEU A 259 1.89 -15.56 -18.08
C LEU A 259 2.00 -16.34 -16.75
N PHE A 260 0.86 -16.65 -16.14
CA PHE A 260 0.82 -17.27 -14.81
C PHE A 260 0.24 -18.69 -14.80
N THR A 261 -0.64 -19.02 -15.76
CA THR A 261 -1.30 -20.33 -15.82
C THR A 261 -1.61 -20.77 -17.23
N GLN A 262 -1.60 -22.08 -17.43
CA GLN A 262 -2.00 -22.73 -18.70
C GLN A 262 -3.45 -23.23 -18.66
N SER A 263 -4.15 -23.13 -17.53
CA SER A 263 -5.54 -23.59 -17.41
C SER A 263 -6.47 -22.77 -18.31
N GLU A 264 -7.13 -23.44 -19.25
CA GLU A 264 -8.08 -22.79 -20.15
C GLU A 264 -9.33 -22.29 -19.42
N THR A 265 -9.77 -22.98 -18.38
CA THR A 265 -10.88 -22.54 -17.51
C THR A 265 -10.56 -21.21 -16.81
N VAL A 266 -9.34 -21.10 -16.22
CA VAL A 266 -8.90 -19.85 -15.59
C VAL A 266 -8.79 -18.71 -16.63
N LYS A 267 -8.30 -19.01 -17.84
CA LYS A 267 -8.22 -18.04 -18.93
C LYS A 267 -9.61 -17.55 -19.38
N SER A 268 -10.58 -18.44 -19.51
CA SER A 268 -11.94 -18.08 -19.95
C SER A 268 -12.66 -17.21 -18.91
N ILE A 269 -12.69 -17.62 -17.65
CA ILE A 269 -13.30 -16.85 -16.55
C ILE A 269 -12.55 -15.52 -16.40
N GLY A 270 -11.23 -15.56 -16.41
CA GLY A 270 -10.39 -14.39 -16.20
C GLY A 270 -10.48 -13.38 -17.35
N ALA A 271 -10.69 -13.81 -18.58
CA ALA A 271 -10.88 -12.89 -19.73
C ALA A 271 -12.10 -11.99 -19.54
N VAL A 272 -13.22 -12.55 -19.06
CA VAL A 272 -14.43 -11.78 -18.74
C VAL A 272 -14.18 -10.90 -17.52
N GLY A 273 -13.66 -11.48 -16.43
CA GLY A 273 -13.39 -10.76 -15.21
C GLY A 273 -12.44 -9.56 -15.39
N PHE A 274 -11.34 -9.75 -16.13
CA PHE A 274 -10.36 -8.69 -16.35
C PHE A 274 -10.91 -7.54 -17.17
N ARG A 275 -11.69 -7.79 -18.21
CA ARG A 275 -12.35 -6.73 -18.98
C ARG A 275 -13.29 -5.92 -18.10
N LEU A 276 -14.19 -6.58 -17.37
CA LEU A 276 -15.11 -5.89 -16.47
C LEU A 276 -14.40 -5.10 -15.38
N ILE A 277 -13.37 -5.68 -14.77
CA ILE A 277 -12.58 -4.98 -13.74
C ILE A 277 -11.74 -3.87 -14.37
N GLY A 278 -11.18 -4.06 -15.57
CA GLY A 278 -10.40 -3.05 -16.29
C GLY A 278 -11.14 -1.73 -16.45
N ALA A 279 -12.43 -1.77 -16.70
CA ALA A 279 -13.29 -0.58 -16.76
C ALA A 279 -13.31 0.24 -15.45
N SER A 280 -12.95 -0.38 -14.32
CA SER A 280 -12.88 0.30 -13.01
C SER A 280 -11.65 1.20 -12.85
N PHE A 281 -10.60 1.04 -13.65
CA PHE A 281 -9.30 1.68 -13.40
C PHE A 281 -9.34 3.21 -13.48
N ILE A 282 -10.12 3.76 -14.43
CA ILE A 282 -10.28 5.22 -14.52
C ILE A 282 -11.10 5.77 -13.36
N PRO A 283 -12.29 5.25 -13.02
CA PRO A 283 -13.02 5.66 -11.83
C PRO A 283 -12.21 5.47 -10.54
N ALA A 284 -11.37 4.43 -10.45
CA ALA A 284 -10.52 4.17 -9.31
C ALA A 284 -9.56 5.32 -8.99
N VAL A 285 -9.09 6.07 -9.99
CA VAL A 285 -8.27 7.26 -9.75
C VAL A 285 -8.96 8.22 -8.78
N PHE A 286 -10.25 8.47 -8.97
CA PHE A 286 -11.00 9.39 -8.13
C PHE A 286 -11.26 8.81 -6.74
N SER A 287 -11.66 7.54 -6.67
CA SER A 287 -11.97 6.89 -5.40
C SER A 287 -10.74 6.65 -4.50
N PHE A 288 -9.54 6.49 -5.09
CA PHE A 288 -8.29 6.39 -4.33
C PHE A 288 -7.68 7.74 -3.96
N MET A 289 -7.79 8.75 -4.85
CA MET A 289 -7.11 10.03 -4.63
C MET A 289 -7.88 10.96 -3.68
N THR A 290 -9.21 10.88 -3.63
CA THR A 290 -10.01 11.75 -2.76
C THR A 290 -9.80 11.47 -1.26
N PRO A 291 -9.76 10.22 -0.75
CA PRO A 291 -9.39 9.95 0.64
C PRO A 291 -8.00 10.49 1.01
N ILE A 292 -7.03 10.36 0.10
CA ILE A 292 -5.66 10.85 0.29
C ILE A 292 -5.64 12.38 0.38
N PHE A 293 -6.42 13.08 -0.46
CA PHE A 293 -6.58 14.51 -0.35
C PHE A 293 -7.08 14.93 1.03
N PHE A 294 -8.19 14.34 1.50
CA PHE A 294 -8.75 14.65 2.81
C PHE A 294 -7.81 14.31 3.96
N GLN A 295 -7.08 13.20 3.87
CA GLN A 295 -6.05 12.84 4.84
C GLN A 295 -4.93 13.88 4.90
N SER A 296 -4.48 14.36 3.73
CA SER A 296 -3.39 15.34 3.62
C SER A 296 -3.70 16.67 4.27
N ILE A 297 -4.96 17.12 4.20
CA ILE A 297 -5.42 18.38 4.79
C ILE A 297 -5.93 18.22 6.24
N GLY A 298 -5.81 17.02 6.82
CA GLY A 298 -6.15 16.75 8.21
C GLY A 298 -7.59 16.32 8.48
N TYR A 299 -8.42 16.12 7.45
CA TYR A 299 -9.80 15.62 7.57
C TYR A 299 -9.82 14.09 7.64
N SER A 300 -9.18 13.52 8.65
CA SER A 300 -9.00 12.08 8.83
C SER A 300 -10.33 11.29 8.86
N LYS A 301 -11.37 11.83 9.47
CA LYS A 301 -12.70 11.19 9.52
C LYS A 301 -13.30 11.01 8.14
N THR A 302 -13.23 12.03 7.29
CA THR A 302 -13.71 12.00 5.92
C THR A 302 -12.94 10.99 5.07
N SER A 303 -11.61 10.96 5.22
CA SER A 303 -10.75 9.97 4.56
C SER A 303 -11.14 8.54 4.95
N THR A 304 -11.29 8.27 6.25
CA THR A 304 -11.71 6.93 6.73
C THR A 304 -13.09 6.57 6.23
N PHE A 305 -14.06 7.51 6.27
CA PHE A 305 -15.41 7.27 5.76
C PHE A 305 -15.41 6.85 4.29
N LEU A 306 -14.69 7.58 3.43
CA LEU A 306 -14.59 7.24 2.00
C LEU A 306 -13.94 5.87 1.79
N SER A 307 -12.96 5.50 2.59
CA SER A 307 -12.30 4.21 2.51
C SER A 307 -13.21 3.05 2.93
N VAL A 308 -13.95 3.22 4.02
CA VAL A 308 -14.95 2.25 4.50
C VAL A 308 -16.10 2.12 3.50
N LEU A 309 -16.59 3.26 3.00
CA LEU A 309 -17.63 3.30 1.98
C LEU A 309 -17.24 2.48 0.75
N ARG A 310 -16.02 2.68 0.25
CA ARG A 310 -15.51 1.98 -0.93
C ARG A 310 -15.38 0.47 -0.70
N GLN A 311 -14.70 0.07 0.37
CA GLN A 311 -14.27 -1.31 0.56
C GLN A 311 -15.35 -2.20 1.18
N LEU A 312 -16.06 -1.72 2.19
CA LEU A 312 -17.04 -2.53 2.92
C LEU A 312 -18.48 -2.22 2.54
N ILE A 313 -18.84 -0.95 2.35
CA ILE A 313 -20.24 -0.58 2.13
C ILE A 313 -20.64 -0.73 0.67
N CYS A 314 -19.75 -0.47 -0.28
CA CYS A 314 -20.04 -0.61 -1.70
C CYS A 314 -19.52 -1.95 -2.27
N LEU A 315 -18.21 -2.21 -2.21
CA LEU A 315 -17.62 -3.34 -2.93
C LEU A 315 -18.17 -4.69 -2.44
N VAL A 316 -18.13 -4.95 -1.15
CA VAL A 316 -18.54 -6.26 -0.60
C VAL A 316 -20.03 -6.54 -0.85
N PRO A 317 -20.97 -5.63 -0.51
CA PRO A 317 -22.38 -5.88 -0.77
C PRO A 317 -22.73 -5.99 -2.25
N LEU A 318 -22.18 -5.14 -3.11
CA LEU A 318 -22.42 -5.24 -4.56
C LEU A 318 -21.89 -6.57 -5.11
N PHE A 319 -20.68 -6.97 -4.69
CA PHE A 319 -20.11 -8.25 -5.10
C PHE A 319 -20.97 -9.42 -4.65
N TRP A 320 -21.46 -9.39 -3.41
CA TRP A 320 -22.36 -10.40 -2.87
C TRP A 320 -23.72 -10.43 -3.58
N ILE A 321 -24.33 -9.28 -3.84
CA ILE A 321 -25.62 -9.21 -4.57
C ILE A 321 -25.46 -9.76 -6.00
N PHE A 322 -24.43 -9.37 -6.71
CA PHE A 322 -24.19 -9.85 -8.07
C PHE A 322 -23.82 -11.33 -8.14
N SER A 323 -23.26 -11.89 -7.07
CA SER A 323 -22.96 -13.33 -6.99
C SER A 323 -24.24 -14.20 -7.10
N PHE A 324 -25.41 -13.71 -6.71
CA PHE A 324 -26.68 -14.43 -6.90
C PHE A 324 -27.14 -14.47 -8.35
N ILE A 325 -26.67 -13.56 -9.19
CA ILE A 325 -27.01 -13.52 -10.63
C ILE A 325 -26.07 -14.44 -11.41
N GLY A 326 -24.78 -14.47 -11.02
CA GLY A 326 -23.79 -15.32 -11.63
C GLY A 326 -22.36 -14.79 -11.46
N LEU A 327 -21.37 -15.65 -11.73
CA LEU A 327 -19.95 -15.34 -11.55
C LEU A 327 -19.52 -14.11 -12.37
N ASP A 328 -19.91 -14.04 -13.64
CA ASP A 328 -19.50 -12.96 -14.55
C ASP A 328 -20.03 -11.60 -14.07
N TYR A 329 -21.24 -11.58 -13.54
CA TYR A 329 -21.85 -10.36 -13.00
C TYR A 329 -21.15 -9.87 -11.73
N SER A 330 -20.56 -10.77 -10.94
CA SER A 330 -19.84 -10.41 -9.71
C SER A 330 -18.71 -9.41 -9.98
N TRP A 331 -18.04 -9.51 -11.13
CA TRP A 331 -16.97 -8.60 -11.51
C TRP A 331 -17.44 -7.16 -11.77
N LEU A 332 -18.73 -6.94 -12.09
CA LEU A 332 -19.31 -5.59 -12.22
C LEU A 332 -19.32 -4.79 -10.91
N ALA A 333 -19.20 -5.46 -9.78
CA ALA A 333 -19.10 -4.78 -8.50
C ALA A 333 -17.89 -3.81 -8.44
N PHE A 334 -16.79 -4.13 -9.13
CA PHE A 334 -15.61 -3.27 -9.15
C PHE A 334 -15.88 -1.92 -9.82
N PRO A 335 -16.27 -1.84 -11.11
CA PRO A 335 -16.51 -0.55 -11.74
C PRO A 335 -17.64 0.25 -11.08
N LEU A 336 -18.71 -0.39 -10.66
CA LEU A 336 -19.81 0.29 -9.97
C LEU A 336 -19.36 0.90 -8.64
N THR A 337 -18.61 0.15 -7.84
CA THR A 337 -18.03 0.67 -6.60
C THR A 337 -17.17 1.90 -6.84
N GLU A 338 -16.27 1.83 -7.81
CA GLU A 338 -15.34 2.94 -8.08
C GLU A 338 -16.07 4.17 -8.62
N ILE A 339 -17.11 4.00 -9.45
CA ILE A 339 -17.94 5.09 -9.94
C ILE A 339 -18.70 5.75 -8.78
N ILE A 340 -19.39 4.97 -7.96
CA ILE A 340 -20.17 5.49 -6.82
C ILE A 340 -19.26 6.24 -5.85
N THR A 341 -18.19 5.60 -5.41
CA THR A 341 -17.31 6.17 -4.38
C THR A 341 -16.45 7.30 -4.89
N GLY A 342 -16.00 7.22 -6.15
CA GLY A 342 -15.31 8.31 -6.84
C GLY A 342 -16.19 9.54 -6.99
N SER A 343 -17.46 9.35 -7.38
CA SER A 343 -18.44 10.45 -7.51
C SER A 343 -18.73 11.12 -6.17
N ILE A 344 -18.96 10.33 -5.10
CA ILE A 344 -19.17 10.84 -3.75
C ILE A 344 -17.94 11.60 -3.28
N GLY A 345 -16.74 11.01 -3.44
CA GLY A 345 -15.48 11.61 -3.04
C GLY A 345 -15.22 12.96 -3.75
N MET A 346 -15.46 13.01 -5.07
CA MET A 346 -15.33 14.25 -5.84
C MET A 346 -16.38 15.29 -5.45
N GLY A 347 -17.62 14.88 -5.19
CA GLY A 347 -18.65 15.76 -4.65
C GLY A 347 -18.24 16.41 -3.33
N MET A 348 -17.72 15.61 -2.39
CA MET A 348 -17.18 16.11 -1.12
C MET A 348 -15.95 17.02 -1.32
N TYR A 349 -15.07 16.69 -2.27
CA TYR A 349 -13.95 17.54 -2.65
C TYR A 349 -14.40 18.92 -3.17
N TYR A 350 -15.35 18.96 -4.10
CA TYR A 350 -15.89 20.23 -4.63
C TYR A 350 -16.57 21.06 -3.54
N TYR A 351 -17.29 20.43 -2.63
CA TYR A 351 -17.90 21.12 -1.49
C TYR A 351 -16.85 21.69 -0.53
N ALA A 352 -15.81 20.93 -0.23
CA ALA A 352 -14.71 21.40 0.63
C ALA A 352 -13.98 22.60 0.02
N ILE A 353 -13.66 22.54 -1.29
CA ILE A 353 -12.93 23.61 -1.99
C ILE A 353 -13.71 24.90 -2.11
N LYS A 354 -15.04 24.86 -2.15
CA LYS A 354 -15.86 26.10 -2.14
C LYS A 354 -15.76 26.88 -0.82
N ARG A 355 -15.27 26.21 0.24
CA ARG A 355 -15.09 26.80 1.57
C ARG A 355 -13.67 27.34 1.82
N PHE A 356 -12.77 27.15 0.88
CA PHE A 356 -11.41 27.69 0.84
C PHE A 356 -11.38 28.90 -0.09
#